data_88111ce8704d3d94d6deb38c7132ab79
#
_entry.id   88111ce8704d3d94d6deb38c7132ab79
#
_cell.length_a   1.000
_cell.length_b   1.000
_cell.length_c   1.000
_cell.angle_alpha   90.00
_cell.angle_beta   90.00
_cell.angle_gamma   90.00
#
_symmetry.space_group_name_H-M   'P 1'
#
loop_
_entity.id
_entity.type
_entity.pdbx_description
1 polymer ?
#
loop_
_entity_poly.entity_id
_entity_poly.type
_entity_poly.pdbx_seq_one_letter_code
_entity_poly.pdbx_strand_id
1 'polypeptide(L)'
;GAEMELREVAGHLQKAGVEVEVLTTCVKDFTADWNQNYYAAGVAMVYDVPTRRFPVRKRDTATFDRINVQLMQGKHITPKEEVLFLQEMVNSPQLYEYIETHNDDYDLFVFMPYLFGTTFHGVLACPEKAVMIPCFHEEAYAHMRLFRQTYINIRGMIFNSVPEMQLANRLYDLDDVEQICMGIGMDTSISGDGAAFREKYGITDPYLIYAGRKDSGKNVHTLLQYFAEYKKRNPEDPLQLVLIGGGTIAVPDSVKDCVHDLGYVSQQDKYDALQGALFLCQPSKNESFSLVIMESWLCGRPVLVHSACAVTKDFAQQAEGGLYFNSYFEFEGCVQWMERHPAEAEQLGQNGRQFVLANFDWNVVTKKYLAFFKKLIEEGDMQ
;
A
#
# COMPACT_ATOMS: atom_id res chain seq x y z
N GLY A 1 5.39 -1.89 0.63
CA GLY A 1 4.26 -1.71 -0.25
C GLY A 1 4.09 -2.86 -1.21
N ALA A 2 3.89 -2.57 -2.49
CA ALA A 2 3.54 -3.52 -3.54
C ALA A 2 4.44 -4.76 -3.61
N GLU A 3 5.76 -4.61 -3.55
CA GLU A 3 6.70 -5.74 -3.60
C GLU A 3 6.48 -6.73 -2.43
N MET A 4 6.20 -6.22 -1.24
CA MET A 4 5.92 -7.06 -0.08
C MET A 4 4.57 -7.77 -0.23
N GLU A 5 3.55 -7.05 -0.71
CA GLU A 5 2.23 -7.61 -0.99
C GLU A 5 2.32 -8.75 -2.02
N LEU A 6 2.99 -8.51 -3.17
CA LEU A 6 3.16 -9.53 -4.20
C LEU A 6 3.88 -10.78 -3.67
N ARG A 7 4.91 -10.60 -2.86
CA ARG A 7 5.64 -11.70 -2.22
C ARG A 7 4.73 -12.54 -1.31
N GLU A 8 3.95 -11.89 -0.47
CA GLU A 8 3.02 -12.58 0.44
C GLU A 8 1.91 -13.30 -0.34
N VAL A 9 1.35 -12.68 -1.36
CA VAL A 9 0.36 -13.31 -2.27
C VAL A 9 0.95 -14.57 -2.91
N ALA A 10 2.14 -14.45 -3.53
CA ALA A 10 2.82 -15.58 -4.18
C ALA A 10 3.08 -16.74 -3.20
N GLY A 11 3.59 -16.44 -2.00
CA GLY A 11 3.88 -17.44 -0.97
C GLY A 11 2.62 -18.13 -0.43
N HIS A 12 1.52 -17.40 -0.25
CA HIS A 12 0.26 -17.99 0.22
C HIS A 12 -0.44 -18.81 -0.84
N LEU A 13 -0.41 -18.40 -2.11
CA LEU A 13 -0.92 -19.18 -3.24
C LEU A 13 -0.15 -20.50 -3.40
N GLN A 14 1.19 -20.44 -3.32
CA GLN A 14 2.03 -21.64 -3.38
C GLN A 14 1.72 -22.61 -2.24
N LYS A 15 1.57 -22.13 -1.01
CA LYS A 15 1.16 -22.96 0.14
C LYS A 15 -0.24 -23.57 -0.04
N ALA A 16 -1.10 -22.91 -0.81
CA ALA A 16 -2.43 -23.42 -1.16
C ALA A 16 -2.43 -24.41 -2.34
N GLY A 17 -1.25 -24.75 -2.90
CA GLY A 17 -1.11 -25.76 -3.95
C GLY A 17 -1.12 -25.20 -5.38
N VAL A 18 -1.04 -23.88 -5.55
CA VAL A 18 -0.86 -23.26 -6.88
C VAL A 18 0.61 -23.31 -7.26
N GLU A 19 0.91 -23.68 -8.50
CA GLU A 19 2.24 -23.52 -9.05
C GLU A 19 2.48 -22.03 -9.36
N VAL A 20 3.45 -21.42 -8.67
CA VAL A 20 3.75 -19.99 -8.78
C VAL A 20 5.21 -19.79 -9.17
N GLU A 21 5.45 -18.94 -10.16
CA GLU A 21 6.77 -18.40 -10.48
C GLU A 21 6.68 -16.86 -10.49
N VAL A 22 7.64 -16.18 -9.86
CA VAL A 22 7.75 -14.72 -9.92
C VAL A 22 8.69 -14.32 -11.06
N LEU A 23 8.22 -13.52 -11.99
CA LEU A 23 9.00 -12.92 -13.06
C LEU A 23 9.36 -11.48 -12.69
N THR A 24 10.64 -11.15 -12.64
CA THR A 24 11.10 -9.81 -12.23
C THR A 24 12.40 -9.44 -12.93
N THR A 25 12.93 -8.26 -12.63
CA THR A 25 14.20 -7.78 -13.18
C THR A 25 15.39 -8.09 -12.28
N CYS A 26 16.61 -7.90 -12.81
CA CYS A 26 17.86 -7.97 -12.06
C CYS A 26 18.16 -6.71 -11.22
N VAL A 27 17.27 -5.71 -11.19
CA VAL A 27 17.43 -4.50 -10.38
C VAL A 27 17.34 -4.83 -8.90
N LYS A 28 18.09 -4.11 -8.07
CA LYS A 28 18.17 -4.39 -6.62
C LYS A 28 16.85 -4.13 -5.91
N ASP A 29 16.30 -2.92 -6.07
CA ASP A 29 15.07 -2.45 -5.45
C ASP A 29 14.57 -1.17 -6.16
N PHE A 30 13.40 -0.68 -5.73
CA PHE A 30 12.78 0.52 -6.30
C PHE A 30 13.65 1.79 -6.22
N THR A 31 14.48 1.92 -5.21
CA THR A 31 15.33 3.11 -4.98
C THR A 31 16.69 3.03 -5.67
N ALA A 32 17.02 1.87 -6.24
CA ALA A 32 18.28 1.64 -6.92
C ALA A 32 18.32 2.27 -8.33
N ASP A 33 19.50 2.35 -8.90
CA ASP A 33 19.66 2.71 -10.32
C ASP A 33 19.10 1.60 -11.22
N TRP A 34 18.01 1.87 -11.93
CA TRP A 34 17.36 0.92 -12.83
C TRP A 34 18.16 0.62 -14.12
N ASN A 35 19.35 1.18 -14.28
CA ASN A 35 20.33 0.80 -15.30
C ASN A 35 21.27 -0.31 -14.86
N GLN A 36 21.19 -0.75 -13.60
CA GLN A 36 22.12 -1.70 -13.01
C GLN A 36 21.45 -3.06 -12.79
N ASN A 37 22.10 -4.10 -13.31
CA ASN A 37 21.75 -5.48 -13.00
C ASN A 37 22.52 -5.92 -11.74
N TYR A 38 21.88 -5.79 -10.59
CA TYR A 38 22.44 -6.14 -9.29
C TYR A 38 22.40 -7.64 -9.04
N TYR A 39 21.27 -8.27 -9.31
CA TYR A 39 21.12 -9.72 -9.21
C TYR A 39 21.53 -10.40 -10.51
N ALA A 40 21.99 -11.66 -10.41
CA ALA A 40 22.21 -12.49 -11.57
C ALA A 40 20.89 -12.85 -12.27
N ALA A 41 20.93 -12.91 -13.60
CA ALA A 41 19.80 -13.40 -14.39
C ALA A 41 19.61 -14.91 -14.19
N GLY A 42 18.39 -15.40 -14.39
CA GLY A 42 18.01 -16.81 -14.22
C GLY A 42 17.11 -17.04 -13.02
N VAL A 43 16.90 -18.30 -12.67
CA VAL A 43 15.98 -18.70 -11.60
C VAL A 43 16.72 -18.88 -10.28
N ALA A 44 16.15 -18.34 -9.20
CA ALA A 44 16.58 -18.56 -7.83
C ALA A 44 15.36 -18.72 -6.93
N MET A 45 15.51 -19.42 -5.81
CA MET A 45 14.47 -19.48 -4.79
C MET A 45 14.52 -18.23 -3.92
N VAL A 46 13.41 -17.54 -3.78
CA VAL A 46 13.26 -16.35 -2.92
C VAL A 46 12.06 -16.57 -2.02
N TYR A 47 12.25 -16.70 -0.72
CA TYR A 47 11.19 -17.06 0.25
C TYR A 47 10.38 -18.29 -0.20
N ASP A 48 11.09 -19.33 -0.64
CA ASP A 48 10.54 -20.59 -1.15
C ASP A 48 9.70 -20.48 -2.45
N VAL A 49 9.69 -19.32 -3.11
CA VAL A 49 9.03 -19.12 -4.41
C VAL A 49 10.08 -19.06 -5.52
N PRO A 50 9.95 -19.85 -6.61
CA PRO A 50 10.80 -19.72 -7.80
C PRO A 50 10.70 -18.29 -8.34
N THR A 51 11.84 -17.65 -8.49
CA THR A 51 11.92 -16.26 -8.97
C THR A 51 12.90 -16.19 -10.13
N ARG A 52 12.37 -15.85 -11.31
CA ARG A 52 13.15 -15.67 -12.54
C ARG A 52 13.45 -14.20 -12.75
N ARG A 53 14.73 -13.89 -12.90
CA ARG A 53 15.23 -12.53 -13.10
C ARG A 53 15.74 -12.32 -14.51
N PHE A 54 15.35 -11.18 -15.08
CA PHE A 54 15.72 -10.76 -16.42
C PHE A 54 16.55 -9.47 -16.37
N PRO A 55 17.60 -9.37 -17.21
CA PRO A 55 18.42 -8.16 -17.24
C PRO A 55 17.63 -6.97 -17.79
N VAL A 56 17.86 -5.81 -17.21
CA VAL A 56 17.31 -4.55 -17.72
C VAL A 56 18.16 -3.99 -18.84
N ARG A 57 17.52 -3.33 -19.80
CA ARG A 57 18.22 -2.53 -20.79
C ARG A 57 18.67 -1.19 -20.21
N LYS A 58 19.68 -0.58 -20.83
CA LYS A 58 20.04 0.81 -20.58
C LYS A 58 18.90 1.74 -20.98
N ARG A 59 18.64 2.75 -20.17
CA ARG A 59 17.57 3.73 -20.34
C ARG A 59 18.11 5.16 -20.32
N ASP A 60 17.40 6.11 -20.93
CA ASP A 60 17.69 7.54 -20.83
C ASP A 60 17.05 8.08 -19.54
N THR A 61 17.84 8.08 -18.46
CA THR A 61 17.41 8.58 -17.14
C THR A 61 17.01 10.04 -17.19
N ALA A 62 17.73 10.89 -17.94
CA ALA A 62 17.43 12.31 -18.00
C ALA A 62 16.06 12.59 -18.66
N THR A 63 15.75 11.89 -19.74
CA THR A 63 14.43 11.99 -20.39
C THR A 63 13.32 11.49 -19.44
N PHE A 64 13.52 10.36 -18.79
CA PHE A 64 12.56 9.84 -17.80
C PHE A 64 12.31 10.84 -16.68
N ASP A 65 13.38 11.32 -16.02
CA ASP A 65 13.28 12.21 -14.86
C ASP A 65 12.57 13.52 -15.21
N ARG A 66 12.86 14.10 -16.37
CA ARG A 66 12.20 15.31 -16.86
C ARG A 66 10.67 15.13 -16.99
N ILE A 67 10.23 13.99 -17.49
CA ILE A 67 8.80 13.69 -17.66
C ILE A 67 8.18 13.34 -16.29
N ASN A 68 8.88 12.53 -15.48
CA ASN A 68 8.42 12.11 -14.18
C ASN A 68 8.16 13.28 -13.24
N VAL A 69 9.03 14.31 -13.26
CA VAL A 69 8.83 15.54 -12.46
C VAL A 69 7.51 16.24 -12.82
N GLN A 70 7.11 16.26 -14.09
CA GLN A 70 5.83 16.85 -14.48
C GLN A 70 4.65 16.07 -13.88
N LEU A 71 4.68 14.72 -13.99
CA LEU A 71 3.66 13.84 -13.41
C LEU A 71 3.59 13.96 -11.88
N MET A 72 4.74 14.01 -11.18
CA MET A 72 4.80 14.26 -9.73
C MET A 72 4.19 15.61 -9.31
N GLN A 73 4.22 16.60 -10.20
CA GLN A 73 3.57 17.90 -10.01
C GLN A 73 2.07 17.89 -10.35
N GLY A 74 1.50 16.74 -10.68
CA GLY A 74 0.10 16.61 -11.06
C GLY A 74 -0.22 17.10 -12.46
N LYS A 75 0.79 17.31 -13.35
CA LYS A 75 0.61 17.80 -14.71
C LYS A 75 0.32 16.65 -15.67
N HIS A 76 -0.54 16.88 -16.63
CA HIS A 76 -0.70 15.98 -17.76
C HIS A 76 0.48 16.15 -18.74
N ILE A 77 0.88 15.05 -19.33
CA ILE A 77 1.95 14.98 -20.35
C ILE A 77 1.36 14.69 -21.73
N THR A 78 2.13 14.94 -22.77
CA THR A 78 1.71 14.66 -24.14
C THR A 78 1.75 13.16 -24.45
N PRO A 79 0.98 12.67 -25.46
CA PRO A 79 1.04 11.26 -25.87
C PRO A 79 2.44 10.78 -26.25
N LYS A 80 3.27 11.65 -26.81
CA LYS A 80 4.67 11.34 -27.12
C LYS A 80 5.51 11.17 -25.85
N GLU A 81 5.26 12.01 -24.85
CA GLU A 81 5.93 11.88 -23.55
C GLU A 81 5.47 10.66 -22.76
N GLU A 82 4.20 10.23 -22.90
CA GLU A 82 3.75 8.96 -22.31
C GLU A 82 4.54 7.77 -22.87
N VAL A 83 4.74 7.71 -24.19
CA VAL A 83 5.55 6.67 -24.84
C VAL A 83 6.99 6.70 -24.30
N LEU A 84 7.62 7.88 -24.25
CA LEU A 84 8.98 8.03 -23.74
C LEU A 84 9.08 7.66 -22.25
N PHE A 85 8.10 8.05 -21.43
CA PHE A 85 8.04 7.71 -20.02
C PHE A 85 8.05 6.21 -19.80
N LEU A 86 7.16 5.47 -20.46
CA LEU A 86 7.06 4.02 -20.36
C LEU A 86 8.27 3.31 -20.98
N GLN A 87 8.80 3.85 -22.07
CA GLN A 87 9.98 3.33 -22.73
C GLN A 87 11.23 3.49 -21.83
N GLU A 88 11.42 4.67 -21.21
CA GLU A 88 12.61 4.99 -20.42
C GLU A 88 12.45 4.70 -18.91
N MET A 89 11.34 4.10 -18.51
CA MET A 89 11.17 3.49 -17.19
C MET A 89 12.00 2.19 -17.08
N VAL A 90 11.94 1.50 -15.93
CA VAL A 90 12.53 0.16 -15.80
C VAL A 90 12.00 -0.74 -16.92
N ASN A 91 12.90 -1.35 -17.68
CA ASN A 91 12.52 -2.04 -18.90
C ASN A 91 13.42 -3.26 -19.15
N SER A 92 12.81 -4.39 -19.47
CA SER A 92 13.48 -5.65 -19.77
C SER A 92 12.83 -6.35 -20.96
N PRO A 93 13.32 -6.13 -22.19
CA PRO A 93 12.78 -6.79 -23.38
C PRO A 93 12.76 -8.32 -23.28
N GLN A 94 13.77 -8.92 -22.65
CA GLN A 94 13.82 -10.37 -22.45
C GLN A 94 12.71 -10.91 -21.56
N LEU A 95 12.20 -10.10 -20.61
CA LEU A 95 11.05 -10.46 -19.79
C LEU A 95 9.79 -10.57 -20.66
N TYR A 96 9.58 -9.63 -21.56
CA TYR A 96 8.39 -9.62 -22.43
C TYR A 96 8.45 -10.75 -23.46
N GLU A 97 9.61 -10.96 -24.08
CA GLU A 97 9.85 -12.10 -24.98
C GLU A 97 9.61 -13.44 -24.27
N TYR A 98 10.02 -13.55 -23.00
CA TYR A 98 9.75 -14.75 -22.20
C TYR A 98 8.24 -14.96 -21.99
N ILE A 99 7.51 -13.91 -21.63
CA ILE A 99 6.04 -13.99 -21.46
C ILE A 99 5.36 -14.43 -22.77
N GLU A 100 5.75 -13.83 -23.91
CA GLU A 100 5.18 -14.18 -25.23
C GLU A 100 5.48 -15.63 -25.62
N THR A 101 6.72 -16.08 -25.43
CA THR A 101 7.16 -17.42 -25.90
C THR A 101 6.77 -18.55 -24.95
N HIS A 102 6.43 -18.24 -23.69
CA HIS A 102 6.01 -19.22 -22.67
C HIS A 102 4.55 -18.95 -22.21
N ASN A 103 3.75 -18.28 -23.04
CA ASN A 103 2.36 -17.95 -22.70
C ASN A 103 1.55 -19.22 -22.40
N ASP A 104 1.79 -20.31 -23.12
CA ASP A 104 1.08 -21.58 -22.96
C ASP A 104 1.49 -22.36 -21.69
N ASP A 105 2.62 -22.00 -21.06
CA ASP A 105 3.09 -22.64 -19.84
C ASP A 105 2.37 -22.13 -18.58
N TYR A 106 1.59 -21.03 -18.69
CA TYR A 106 0.89 -20.37 -17.59
C TYR A 106 -0.60 -20.23 -17.86
N ASP A 107 -1.41 -20.44 -16.84
CA ASP A 107 -2.85 -20.17 -16.91
C ASP A 107 -3.15 -18.68 -16.85
N LEU A 108 -2.47 -17.94 -15.97
CA LEU A 108 -2.63 -16.49 -15.77
C LEU A 108 -1.28 -15.83 -15.47
N PHE A 109 -1.17 -14.56 -15.84
CA PHE A 109 -0.08 -13.66 -15.45
C PHE A 109 -0.61 -12.54 -14.55
N VAL A 110 -0.12 -12.47 -13.32
CA VAL A 110 -0.55 -11.43 -12.36
C VAL A 110 0.49 -10.30 -12.32
N PHE A 111 0.05 -9.09 -12.63
CA PHE A 111 0.88 -7.89 -12.68
C PHE A 111 0.60 -6.95 -11.50
N MET A 112 1.66 -6.35 -10.95
CA MET A 112 1.57 -5.41 -9.83
C MET A 112 2.80 -4.51 -9.75
N PRO A 113 2.64 -3.20 -9.50
CA PRO A 113 1.46 -2.36 -9.64
C PRO A 113 1.30 -1.84 -11.10
N TYR A 114 0.26 -1.03 -11.36
CA TYR A 114 -0.08 -0.55 -12.70
C TYR A 114 0.99 0.33 -13.37
N LEU A 115 1.74 1.06 -12.56
CA LEU A 115 2.57 2.19 -12.98
C LEU A 115 3.82 1.79 -13.79
N PHE A 116 4.41 0.62 -13.55
CA PHE A 116 5.73 0.28 -14.07
C PHE A 116 5.74 -0.12 -15.55
N GLY A 117 6.85 0.22 -16.24
CA GLY A 117 7.10 -0.20 -17.62
C GLY A 117 7.08 -1.73 -17.79
N THR A 118 7.58 -2.49 -16.80
CA THR A 118 7.49 -3.95 -16.80
C THR A 118 6.07 -4.46 -16.77
N THR A 119 5.17 -3.81 -16.03
CA THR A 119 3.74 -4.13 -16.03
C THR A 119 3.10 -3.78 -17.37
N PHE A 120 3.31 -2.55 -17.84
CA PHE A 120 2.72 -2.09 -19.11
C PHE A 120 3.09 -2.98 -20.29
N HIS A 121 4.38 -3.21 -20.50
CA HIS A 121 4.86 -4.04 -21.60
C HIS A 121 4.56 -5.53 -21.41
N GLY A 122 4.57 -6.02 -20.16
CA GLY A 122 4.18 -7.39 -19.84
C GLY A 122 2.71 -7.67 -20.15
N VAL A 123 1.81 -6.76 -19.81
CA VAL A 123 0.38 -6.85 -20.14
C VAL A 123 0.17 -6.88 -21.66
N LEU A 124 0.92 -6.08 -22.43
CA LEU A 124 0.84 -6.10 -23.89
C LEU A 124 1.27 -7.44 -24.52
N ALA A 125 2.13 -8.20 -23.81
CA ALA A 125 2.61 -9.52 -24.27
C ALA A 125 1.60 -10.65 -24.05
N CYS A 126 0.62 -10.49 -23.12
CA CYS A 126 -0.34 -11.54 -22.78
C CYS A 126 -1.69 -10.99 -22.28
N PRO A 127 -2.35 -10.06 -22.98
CA PRO A 127 -3.54 -9.36 -22.46
C PRO A 127 -4.67 -10.33 -22.06
N GLU A 128 -4.86 -11.39 -22.82
CA GLU A 128 -5.92 -12.41 -22.60
C GLU A 128 -5.73 -13.26 -21.33
N LYS A 129 -4.52 -13.31 -20.77
CA LYS A 129 -4.19 -13.98 -19.51
C LYS A 129 -3.74 -13.02 -18.41
N ALA A 130 -3.71 -11.71 -18.69
CA ALA A 130 -3.27 -10.71 -17.75
C ALA A 130 -4.32 -10.41 -16.68
N VAL A 131 -3.92 -10.51 -15.42
CA VAL A 131 -4.65 -10.07 -14.25
C VAL A 131 -3.83 -9.00 -13.54
N MET A 132 -4.45 -7.91 -13.13
CA MET A 132 -3.73 -6.81 -12.50
C MET A 132 -4.19 -6.57 -11.07
N ILE A 133 -3.21 -6.33 -10.17
CA ILE A 133 -3.40 -5.72 -8.86
C ILE A 133 -2.85 -4.29 -8.99
N PRO A 134 -3.69 -3.30 -9.33
CA PRO A 134 -3.18 -2.01 -9.82
C PRO A 134 -2.56 -1.14 -8.74
N CYS A 135 -3.06 -1.12 -7.53
CA CYS A 135 -2.70 -0.19 -6.47
C CYS A 135 -2.92 1.27 -6.89
N PHE A 136 -4.06 1.58 -7.49
CA PHE A 136 -4.39 2.91 -7.99
C PHE A 136 -4.52 3.96 -6.90
N HIS A 137 -4.04 5.16 -7.22
CA HIS A 137 -4.31 6.40 -6.50
C HIS A 137 -4.83 7.47 -7.45
N GLU A 138 -5.51 8.49 -6.94
CA GLU A 138 -5.87 9.68 -7.71
C GLU A 138 -4.61 10.52 -7.92
N GLU A 139 -3.90 10.25 -9.01
CA GLU A 139 -2.62 10.85 -9.37
C GLU A 139 -2.47 10.98 -10.88
N ALA A 140 -1.61 11.88 -11.35
CA ALA A 140 -1.46 12.18 -12.77
C ALA A 140 -1.11 10.95 -13.62
N TYR A 141 -0.37 10.01 -13.08
CA TYR A 141 0.01 8.77 -13.77
C TYR A 141 -1.23 7.95 -14.16
N ALA A 142 -2.23 7.83 -13.29
CA ALA A 142 -3.44 7.05 -13.54
C ALA A 142 -4.27 7.60 -14.71
N HIS A 143 -4.08 8.88 -15.06
CA HIS A 143 -4.76 9.54 -16.20
C HIS A 143 -4.05 9.35 -17.54
N MET A 144 -2.90 8.66 -17.58
CA MET A 144 -2.18 8.46 -18.84
C MET A 144 -3.04 7.67 -19.83
N ARG A 145 -3.08 8.18 -21.08
CA ARG A 145 -3.90 7.59 -22.14
C ARG A 145 -3.46 6.17 -22.49
N LEU A 146 -2.16 5.89 -22.48
CA LEU A 146 -1.65 4.55 -22.79
C LEU A 146 -2.11 3.51 -21.78
N PHE A 147 -2.14 3.82 -20.49
CA PHE A 147 -2.71 2.92 -19.50
C PHE A 147 -4.19 2.66 -19.74
N ARG A 148 -4.96 3.74 -19.99
CA ARG A 148 -6.40 3.64 -20.28
C ARG A 148 -6.71 2.78 -21.50
N GLN A 149 -5.86 2.81 -22.53
CA GLN A 149 -6.05 2.04 -23.76
C GLN A 149 -5.60 0.56 -23.59
N THR A 150 -4.62 0.30 -22.73
CA THR A 150 -4.04 -1.03 -22.56
C THR A 150 -4.81 -1.86 -21.53
N TYR A 151 -5.14 -1.26 -20.40
CA TYR A 151 -5.69 -2.02 -19.25
C TYR A 151 -7.18 -2.35 -19.39
N ILE A 152 -7.87 -1.83 -20.37
CA ILE A 152 -9.24 -2.25 -20.70
C ILE A 152 -9.30 -3.59 -21.45
N ASN A 153 -8.16 -4.14 -21.87
CA ASN A 153 -8.09 -5.37 -22.65
C ASN A 153 -7.56 -6.56 -21.83
N ILE A 154 -7.41 -6.41 -20.53
CA ILE A 154 -6.91 -7.48 -19.66
C ILE A 154 -8.04 -8.38 -19.18
N ARG A 155 -7.68 -9.58 -18.71
CA ARG A 155 -8.62 -10.59 -18.26
C ARG A 155 -9.32 -10.22 -16.96
N GLY A 156 -8.60 -9.58 -16.02
CA GLY A 156 -9.20 -9.22 -14.74
C GLY A 156 -8.41 -8.21 -13.94
N MET A 157 -9.09 -7.55 -12.99
CA MET A 157 -8.50 -6.65 -11.99
C MET A 157 -8.90 -7.05 -10.58
N ILE A 158 -7.91 -7.02 -9.69
CA ILE A 158 -8.05 -7.27 -8.25
C ILE A 158 -7.74 -5.97 -7.53
N PHE A 159 -8.72 -5.44 -6.81
CA PHE A 159 -8.59 -4.19 -6.07
C PHE A 159 -8.40 -4.44 -4.57
N ASN A 160 -7.62 -3.58 -3.94
CA ASN A 160 -7.35 -3.63 -2.51
C ASN A 160 -8.44 -2.95 -1.68
N SER A 161 -9.25 -2.09 -2.31
CA SER A 161 -10.34 -1.40 -1.64
C SER A 161 -11.46 -1.02 -2.61
N VAL A 162 -12.67 -0.83 -2.08
CA VAL A 162 -13.83 -0.38 -2.88
C VAL A 162 -13.60 1.02 -3.48
N PRO A 163 -13.06 2.02 -2.76
CA PRO A 163 -12.75 3.31 -3.37
C PRO A 163 -11.70 3.25 -4.49
N GLU A 164 -10.73 2.32 -4.41
CA GLU A 164 -9.78 2.07 -5.51
C GLU A 164 -10.50 1.54 -6.76
N MET A 165 -11.38 0.55 -6.59
CA MET A 165 -12.21 0.01 -7.68
C MET A 165 -13.11 1.10 -8.29
N GLN A 166 -13.73 1.94 -7.47
CA GLN A 166 -14.53 3.06 -7.94
C GLN A 166 -13.71 4.09 -8.70
N LEU A 167 -12.47 4.36 -8.26
CA LEU A 167 -11.53 5.23 -8.98
C LEU A 167 -11.20 4.64 -10.35
N ALA A 168 -10.83 3.37 -10.42
CA ALA A 168 -10.53 2.68 -11.66
C ALA A 168 -11.70 2.76 -12.66
N ASN A 169 -12.92 2.48 -12.23
CA ASN A 169 -14.13 2.55 -13.07
C ASN A 169 -14.51 3.98 -13.49
N ARG A 170 -14.03 5.02 -12.80
CA ARG A 170 -14.18 6.42 -13.27
C ARG A 170 -13.15 6.78 -14.34
N LEU A 171 -11.95 6.18 -14.29
CA LEU A 171 -10.84 6.52 -15.18
C LEU A 171 -10.78 5.66 -16.44
N TYR A 172 -11.23 4.41 -16.35
CA TYR A 172 -11.12 3.40 -17.39
C TYR A 172 -12.49 2.80 -17.71
N ASP A 173 -12.68 2.40 -18.95
CA ASP A 173 -13.83 1.62 -19.37
C ASP A 173 -13.55 0.14 -19.11
N LEU A 174 -14.00 -0.35 -17.97
CA LEU A 174 -13.70 -1.70 -17.48
C LEU A 174 -14.91 -2.66 -17.56
N ASP A 175 -15.92 -2.34 -18.38
CA ASP A 175 -17.15 -3.14 -18.46
C ASP A 175 -16.89 -4.59 -18.89
N ASP A 176 -15.87 -4.82 -19.72
CA ASP A 176 -15.47 -6.16 -20.21
C ASP A 176 -14.34 -6.80 -19.36
N VAL A 177 -13.89 -6.14 -18.29
CA VAL A 177 -12.82 -6.65 -17.40
C VAL A 177 -13.45 -7.24 -16.14
N GLU A 178 -13.16 -8.50 -15.85
CA GLU A 178 -13.61 -9.12 -14.61
C GLU A 178 -12.97 -8.42 -13.38
N GLN A 179 -13.79 -8.05 -12.40
CA GLN A 179 -13.36 -7.23 -11.27
C GLN A 179 -13.72 -7.88 -9.94
N ILE A 180 -12.80 -7.77 -8.98
CA ILE A 180 -13.04 -8.17 -7.60
C ILE A 180 -12.31 -7.23 -6.63
N CYS A 181 -12.93 -6.92 -5.49
CA CYS A 181 -12.28 -6.26 -4.36
C CYS A 181 -11.92 -7.32 -3.30
N MET A 182 -10.63 -7.56 -3.08
CA MET A 182 -10.15 -8.58 -2.15
C MET A 182 -9.56 -8.02 -0.86
N GLY A 183 -8.93 -6.84 -0.95
CA GLY A 183 -8.03 -6.34 0.10
C GLY A 183 -6.68 -7.07 0.09
N ILE A 184 -5.85 -6.76 1.08
CA ILE A 184 -4.55 -7.40 1.28
C ILE A 184 -4.66 -8.35 2.47
N GLY A 185 -4.11 -9.57 2.32
CA GLY A 185 -4.07 -10.53 3.41
C GLY A 185 -3.19 -10.05 4.58
N MET A 186 -3.62 -10.35 5.80
CA MET A 186 -2.94 -9.97 7.03
C MET A 186 -2.57 -11.22 7.84
N ASP A 187 -1.42 -11.15 8.50
CA ASP A 187 -1.11 -12.08 9.59
C ASP A 187 -1.93 -11.68 10.83
N THR A 188 -2.98 -12.44 11.09
CA THR A 188 -3.91 -12.15 12.19
C THR A 188 -3.41 -12.63 13.55
N SER A 189 -2.24 -13.27 13.61
CA SER A 189 -1.55 -13.63 14.86
C SER A 189 -0.84 -12.45 15.54
N ILE A 190 -0.82 -11.28 14.90
CA ILE A 190 -0.22 -10.05 15.43
C ILE A 190 -0.78 -9.73 16.82
N SER A 191 0.13 -9.52 17.76
CA SER A 191 -0.15 -9.04 19.11
C SER A 191 0.96 -8.11 19.58
N GLY A 192 0.65 -7.19 20.49
CA GLY A 192 1.61 -6.25 21.06
C GLY A 192 1.56 -6.26 22.60
N ASP A 193 2.65 -5.80 23.20
CA ASP A 193 2.79 -5.53 24.64
C ASP A 193 3.17 -4.05 24.84
N GLY A 194 2.16 -3.21 25.02
CA GLY A 194 2.36 -1.78 25.22
C GLY A 194 3.09 -1.41 26.51
N ALA A 195 3.03 -2.27 27.54
CA ALA A 195 3.77 -2.05 28.77
C ALA A 195 5.29 -2.24 28.52
N ALA A 196 5.66 -3.31 27.83
CA ALA A 196 7.05 -3.55 27.44
C ALA A 196 7.60 -2.42 26.53
N PHE A 197 6.79 -1.90 25.59
CA PHE A 197 7.18 -0.76 24.78
C PHE A 197 7.45 0.49 25.62
N ARG A 198 6.53 0.84 26.52
CA ARG A 198 6.66 2.01 27.39
C ARG A 198 7.91 1.93 28.27
N GLU A 199 8.17 0.77 28.86
CA GLU A 199 9.37 0.53 29.65
C GLU A 199 10.65 0.68 28.83
N LYS A 200 10.69 0.04 27.65
CA LYS A 200 11.87 0.03 26.75
C LYS A 200 12.24 1.43 26.25
N TYR A 201 11.25 2.26 25.92
CA TYR A 201 11.47 3.58 25.33
C TYR A 201 11.27 4.74 26.31
N GLY A 202 10.96 4.46 27.58
CA GLY A 202 10.82 5.47 28.63
C GLY A 202 9.60 6.39 28.44
N ILE A 203 8.53 5.89 27.81
CA ILE A 203 7.32 6.66 27.55
C ILE A 203 6.29 6.40 28.64
N THR A 204 6.07 7.37 29.52
CA THR A 204 5.20 7.25 30.69
C THR A 204 3.79 7.77 30.45
N ASP A 205 3.68 8.84 29.66
CA ASP A 205 2.42 9.51 29.40
C ASP A 205 1.59 8.86 28.28
N PRO A 206 0.28 9.12 28.20
CA PRO A 206 -0.55 8.70 27.07
C PRO A 206 0.00 9.22 25.75
N TYR A 207 -0.10 8.42 24.70
CA TYR A 207 0.36 8.86 23.38
C TYR A 207 -0.54 8.41 22.24
N LEU A 208 -0.60 9.21 21.20
CA LEU A 208 -1.03 8.81 19.88
C LEU A 208 0.19 8.40 19.05
N ILE A 209 0.01 7.51 18.09
CA ILE A 209 1.12 7.00 17.27
C ILE A 209 0.89 7.25 15.78
N TYR A 210 1.97 7.55 15.08
CA TYR A 210 2.09 7.45 13.63
C TYR A 210 3.13 6.37 13.30
N ALA A 211 2.80 5.47 12.36
CA ALA A 211 3.74 4.46 11.87
C ALA A 211 3.75 4.44 10.34
N GLY A 212 4.89 4.78 9.74
CA GLY A 212 5.06 4.86 8.30
C GLY A 212 6.25 5.71 7.87
N ARG A 213 6.45 5.86 6.56
CA ARG A 213 7.47 6.78 6.04
C ARG A 213 7.11 8.22 6.38
N LYS A 214 8.11 9.00 6.78
CA LYS A 214 7.96 10.42 7.13
C LYS A 214 8.28 11.31 5.91
N ASP A 215 7.47 11.17 4.87
CA ASP A 215 7.57 11.95 3.65
C ASP A 215 6.31 12.80 3.40
N SER A 216 6.37 13.69 2.40
CA SER A 216 5.27 14.59 2.04
C SER A 216 4.03 13.84 1.55
N GLY A 217 4.21 12.67 0.91
CA GLY A 217 3.11 11.83 0.43
C GLY A 217 2.26 11.26 1.55
N LYS A 218 2.86 11.04 2.73
CA LYS A 218 2.17 10.55 3.93
C LYS A 218 1.60 11.67 4.82
N ASN A 219 1.79 12.94 4.45
CA ASN A 219 1.20 14.11 5.12
C ASN A 219 1.55 14.26 6.62
N VAL A 220 2.68 13.70 7.06
CA VAL A 220 3.09 13.68 8.49
C VAL A 220 3.37 15.08 9.01
N HIS A 221 3.81 16.01 8.15
CA HIS A 221 3.99 17.40 8.52
C HIS A 221 2.70 18.07 8.99
N THR A 222 1.55 17.73 8.41
CA THR A 222 0.25 18.24 8.87
C THR A 222 -0.08 17.68 10.26
N LEU A 223 0.21 16.41 10.52
CA LEU A 223 0.03 15.83 11.87
C LEU A 223 0.88 16.59 12.90
N LEU A 224 2.15 16.85 12.60
CA LEU A 224 3.02 17.61 13.50
C LEU A 224 2.54 19.04 13.75
N GLN A 225 2.07 19.72 12.71
CA GLN A 225 1.48 21.07 12.84
C GLN A 225 0.21 21.04 13.70
N TYR A 226 -0.67 20.07 13.48
CA TYR A 226 -1.89 19.92 14.26
C TYR A 226 -1.59 19.54 15.71
N PHE A 227 -0.62 18.66 15.94
CA PHE A 227 -0.20 18.30 17.28
C PHE A 227 0.44 19.49 18.02
N ALA A 228 1.25 20.31 17.34
CA ALA A 228 1.81 21.52 17.92
C ALA A 228 0.72 22.55 18.32
N GLU A 229 -0.27 22.76 17.45
CA GLU A 229 -1.40 23.63 17.79
C GLU A 229 -2.26 23.05 18.91
N TYR A 230 -2.45 21.72 18.94
CA TYR A 230 -3.16 21.03 20.02
C TYR A 230 -2.50 21.28 21.37
N LYS A 231 -1.19 21.07 21.48
CA LYS A 231 -0.42 21.30 22.71
C LYS A 231 -0.42 22.76 23.15
N LYS A 232 -0.37 23.70 22.20
CA LYS A 232 -0.48 25.14 22.49
C LYS A 232 -1.86 25.50 23.10
N ARG A 233 -2.93 24.90 22.63
CA ARG A 233 -4.30 25.16 23.09
C ARG A 233 -4.65 24.36 24.36
N ASN A 234 -3.99 23.23 24.58
CA ASN A 234 -4.19 22.34 25.72
C ASN A 234 -2.84 22.07 26.43
N PRO A 235 -2.23 23.10 27.06
CA PRO A 235 -0.86 23.02 27.58
C PRO A 235 -0.69 22.03 28.74
N GLU A 236 -1.75 21.77 29.49
CA GLU A 236 -1.73 20.84 30.64
C GLU A 236 -2.03 19.38 30.25
N ASP A 237 -2.42 19.14 29.00
CA ASP A 237 -2.68 17.78 28.53
C ASP A 237 -1.37 16.99 28.41
N PRO A 238 -1.22 15.81 29.04
CA PRO A 238 0.01 15.02 29.00
C PRO A 238 0.23 14.27 27.68
N LEU A 239 -0.72 14.32 26.74
CA LEU A 239 -0.67 13.59 25.48
C LEU A 239 0.66 13.79 24.73
N GLN A 240 1.25 12.70 24.30
CA GLN A 240 2.49 12.67 23.51
C GLN A 240 2.25 12.11 22.11
N LEU A 241 3.21 12.32 21.21
CA LEU A 241 3.20 11.77 19.85
C LEU A 241 4.42 10.88 19.64
N VAL A 242 4.18 9.63 19.25
CA VAL A 242 5.23 8.67 18.86
C VAL A 242 5.24 8.56 17.34
N LEU A 243 6.42 8.71 16.73
CA LEU A 243 6.65 8.54 15.29
C LEU A 243 7.55 7.32 15.06
N ILE A 244 7.08 6.36 14.26
CA ILE A 244 7.83 5.17 13.88
C ILE A 244 7.94 5.10 12.36
N GLY A 245 9.13 4.74 11.86
CA GLY A 245 9.39 4.52 10.44
C GLY A 245 10.48 5.41 9.88
N GLY A 246 10.82 5.17 8.61
CA GLY A 246 11.92 5.86 7.94
C GLY A 246 11.61 7.26 7.48
N GLY A 247 12.68 7.95 7.08
CA GLY A 247 12.66 9.36 6.67
C GLY A 247 12.95 10.30 7.83
N THR A 248 13.29 11.53 7.50
CA THR A 248 13.55 12.62 8.46
C THR A 248 12.45 13.66 8.35
N ILE A 249 11.99 14.17 9.47
CA ILE A 249 11.00 15.24 9.52
C ILE A 249 11.40 16.26 10.60
N ALA A 250 11.21 17.52 10.31
CA ALA A 250 11.47 18.58 11.28
C ALA A 250 10.32 18.62 12.31
N VAL A 251 10.64 18.33 13.55
CA VAL A 251 9.70 18.49 14.68
C VAL A 251 9.70 19.96 15.11
N PRO A 252 8.54 20.62 15.23
CA PRO A 252 8.46 21.99 15.73
C PRO A 252 9.06 22.12 17.14
N ASP A 253 9.86 23.17 17.38
CA ASP A 253 10.54 23.39 18.66
C ASP A 253 9.57 23.42 19.84
N SER A 254 8.35 23.91 19.64
CA SER A 254 7.31 24.01 20.66
C SER A 254 6.80 22.67 21.22
N VAL A 255 7.09 21.55 20.54
CA VAL A 255 6.61 20.20 20.93
C VAL A 255 7.71 19.15 20.97
N LYS A 256 8.97 19.55 20.87
CA LYS A 256 10.12 18.60 20.88
C LYS A 256 10.11 17.66 22.08
N ASP A 257 9.72 18.17 23.24
CA ASP A 257 9.68 17.38 24.50
C ASP A 257 8.47 16.43 24.56
N CYS A 258 7.51 16.57 23.65
CA CYS A 258 6.29 15.76 23.58
C CYS A 258 6.24 14.85 22.35
N VAL A 259 7.28 14.86 21.50
CA VAL A 259 7.35 14.06 20.27
C VAL A 259 8.55 13.12 20.33
N HIS A 260 8.29 11.82 20.22
CA HIS A 260 9.29 10.76 20.21
C HIS A 260 9.46 10.22 18.80
N ASP A 261 10.45 10.69 18.05
CA ASP A 261 10.81 10.12 16.73
C ASP A 261 11.80 8.97 16.92
N LEU A 262 11.30 7.74 16.84
CA LEU A 262 12.08 6.52 17.11
C LEU A 262 12.75 5.96 15.83
N GLY A 263 12.45 6.52 14.66
CA GLY A 263 12.97 5.98 13.41
C GLY A 263 12.46 4.56 13.13
N TYR A 264 13.32 3.72 12.54
CA TYR A 264 13.01 2.30 12.35
C TYR A 264 13.11 1.55 13.66
N VAL A 265 12.08 0.79 13.98
CA VAL A 265 12.05 -0.15 15.11
C VAL A 265 11.83 -1.57 14.59
N SER A 266 11.98 -2.58 15.42
CA SER A 266 11.62 -3.95 15.06
C SER A 266 10.11 -4.07 14.79
N GLN A 267 9.71 -5.09 14.04
CA GLN A 267 8.29 -5.32 13.77
C GLN A 267 7.50 -5.56 15.07
N GLN A 268 8.08 -6.29 16.02
CA GLN A 268 7.45 -6.50 17.32
C GLN A 268 7.34 -5.19 18.11
N ASP A 269 8.40 -4.37 18.15
CA ASP A 269 8.33 -3.05 18.80
C ASP A 269 7.24 -2.17 18.20
N LYS A 270 7.01 -2.25 16.88
CA LYS A 270 5.90 -1.54 16.21
C LYS A 270 4.54 -2.02 16.75
N TYR A 271 4.34 -3.32 16.88
CA TYR A 271 3.08 -3.86 17.41
C TYR A 271 2.89 -3.52 18.89
N ASP A 272 3.96 -3.57 19.66
CA ASP A 272 3.96 -3.17 21.06
C ASP A 272 3.62 -1.67 21.22
N ALA A 273 4.20 -0.84 20.34
CA ALA A 273 3.89 0.59 20.27
C ALA A 273 2.42 0.86 19.89
N LEU A 274 1.89 0.14 18.91
CA LEU A 274 0.48 0.24 18.51
C LEU A 274 -0.43 -0.14 19.67
N GLN A 275 -0.17 -1.26 20.33
CA GLN A 275 -0.98 -1.72 21.46
C GLN A 275 -0.93 -0.76 22.65
N GLY A 276 0.22 -0.10 22.89
CA GLY A 276 0.38 0.88 23.98
C GLY A 276 -0.22 2.26 23.70
N ALA A 277 -0.56 2.57 22.46
CA ALA A 277 -1.12 3.86 22.06
C ALA A 277 -2.60 4.01 22.44
N LEU A 278 -3.08 5.25 22.56
CA LEU A 278 -4.50 5.54 22.62
C LEU A 278 -5.17 5.23 21.27
N PHE A 279 -4.55 5.67 20.19
CA PHE A 279 -4.99 5.42 18.82
C PHE A 279 -3.85 5.64 17.83
N LEU A 280 -3.99 5.06 16.63
CA LEU A 280 -3.15 5.35 15.48
C LEU A 280 -3.71 6.58 14.74
N CYS A 281 -2.87 7.57 14.46
CA CYS A 281 -3.22 8.65 13.52
C CYS A 281 -2.57 8.40 12.16
N GLN A 282 -3.37 8.21 11.11
CA GLN A 282 -2.92 8.08 9.73
C GLN A 282 -3.36 9.30 8.91
N PRO A 283 -2.49 10.32 8.76
CA PRO A 283 -2.82 11.59 8.12
C PRO A 283 -2.73 11.54 6.59
N SER A 284 -2.33 10.41 6.00
CA SER A 284 -2.19 10.26 4.55
C SER A 284 -3.48 10.60 3.81
N LYS A 285 -3.32 11.26 2.64
CA LYS A 285 -4.44 11.60 1.76
C LYS A 285 -4.61 10.60 0.62
N ASN A 286 -3.62 9.74 0.39
CA ASN A 286 -3.61 8.76 -0.69
C ASN A 286 -3.11 7.41 -0.16
N GLU A 287 -3.95 6.42 -0.20
CA GLU A 287 -3.66 5.02 0.11
C GLU A 287 -4.48 4.12 -0.84
N SER A 288 -3.95 2.95 -1.18
CA SER A 288 -4.71 1.89 -1.85
C SER A 288 -5.32 0.90 -0.85
N PHE A 289 -4.68 0.76 0.34
CA PHE A 289 -5.17 -0.11 1.42
C PHE A 289 -4.85 0.46 2.82
N SER A 290 -3.57 0.65 3.16
CA SER A 290 -3.05 1.05 4.47
C SER A 290 -2.93 -0.10 5.47
N LEU A 291 -1.86 -0.89 5.32
CA LEU A 291 -1.55 -2.01 6.24
C LEU A 291 -1.53 -1.58 7.71
N VAL A 292 -1.03 -0.38 8.01
CA VAL A 292 -0.85 0.08 9.39
C VAL A 292 -2.16 0.29 10.14
N ILE A 293 -3.27 0.66 9.47
CA ILE A 293 -4.57 0.74 10.15
C ILE A 293 -5.09 -0.66 10.49
N MET A 294 -4.84 -1.65 9.64
CA MET A 294 -5.18 -3.04 9.93
C MET A 294 -4.34 -3.60 11.09
N GLU A 295 -3.03 -3.28 11.13
CA GLU A 295 -2.15 -3.63 12.25
C GLU A 295 -2.60 -2.97 13.57
N SER A 296 -3.02 -1.70 13.55
CA SER A 296 -3.58 -1.02 14.71
C SER A 296 -4.83 -1.73 15.24
N TRP A 297 -5.74 -2.10 14.36
CA TRP A 297 -6.94 -2.86 14.73
C TRP A 297 -6.62 -4.26 15.26
N LEU A 298 -5.67 -4.96 14.67
CA LEU A 298 -5.21 -6.26 15.20
C LEU A 298 -4.62 -6.14 16.63
N CYS A 299 -3.97 -5.00 16.90
CA CYS A 299 -3.52 -4.64 18.26
C CYS A 299 -4.65 -4.09 19.16
N GLY A 300 -5.90 -4.08 18.70
CA GLY A 300 -7.07 -3.64 19.46
C GLY A 300 -7.18 -2.12 19.63
N ARG A 301 -6.51 -1.32 18.77
CA ARG A 301 -6.52 0.15 18.87
C ARG A 301 -7.28 0.81 17.75
N PRO A 302 -8.08 1.84 18.03
CA PRO A 302 -8.82 2.59 17.04
C PRO A 302 -7.89 3.44 16.17
N VAL A 303 -8.42 3.94 15.07
CA VAL A 303 -7.68 4.78 14.14
C VAL A 303 -8.32 6.17 14.01
N LEU A 304 -7.49 7.17 13.76
CA LEU A 304 -7.89 8.52 13.36
C LEU A 304 -7.28 8.80 11.98
N VAL A 305 -8.12 8.93 10.95
CA VAL A 305 -7.66 9.03 9.57
C VAL A 305 -8.04 10.34 8.92
N HIS A 306 -7.31 10.76 7.89
CA HIS A 306 -7.66 11.97 7.14
C HIS A 306 -8.80 11.69 6.17
N SER A 307 -9.88 12.48 6.25
CA SER A 307 -11.11 12.24 5.46
C SER A 307 -10.95 12.46 3.95
N ALA A 308 -9.89 13.15 3.51
CA ALA A 308 -9.55 13.26 2.09
C ALA A 308 -9.02 11.95 1.49
N CYS A 309 -8.56 10.99 2.33
CA CYS A 309 -8.24 9.65 1.87
C CYS A 309 -9.51 8.80 1.85
N ALA A 310 -10.09 8.62 0.66
CA ALA A 310 -11.32 7.85 0.51
C ALA A 310 -11.18 6.41 1.05
N VAL A 311 -10.02 5.78 0.84
CA VAL A 311 -9.74 4.39 1.24
C VAL A 311 -9.74 4.22 2.76
N THR A 312 -8.93 4.99 3.49
CA THR A 312 -8.82 4.84 4.95
C THR A 312 -10.09 5.30 5.67
N LYS A 313 -10.77 6.32 5.11
CA LYS A 313 -12.08 6.75 5.61
C LYS A 313 -13.14 5.66 5.43
N ASP A 314 -13.21 5.05 4.24
CA ASP A 314 -14.14 3.96 3.94
C ASP A 314 -13.92 2.77 4.87
N PHE A 315 -12.67 2.36 5.09
CA PHE A 315 -12.35 1.30 6.05
C PHE A 315 -12.74 1.66 7.48
N ALA A 316 -12.46 2.90 7.93
CA ALA A 316 -12.84 3.33 9.27
C ALA A 316 -14.37 3.31 9.48
N GLN A 317 -15.14 3.63 8.44
CA GLN A 317 -16.60 3.59 8.46
C GLN A 317 -17.14 2.15 8.40
N GLN A 318 -16.66 1.31 7.46
CA GLN A 318 -17.11 -0.08 7.34
C GLN A 318 -16.83 -0.90 8.59
N ALA A 319 -15.65 -0.70 9.17
CA ALA A 319 -15.23 -1.40 10.38
C ALA A 319 -15.89 -0.83 11.65
N GLU A 320 -16.50 0.36 11.59
CA GLU A 320 -16.83 1.16 12.79
C GLU A 320 -15.61 1.21 13.74
N GLY A 321 -14.40 1.36 13.15
CA GLY A 321 -13.12 1.13 13.83
C GLY A 321 -12.32 2.39 14.14
N GLY A 322 -12.88 3.58 13.92
CA GLY A 322 -12.16 4.83 14.14
C GLY A 322 -12.93 6.08 13.75
N LEU A 323 -12.25 7.20 13.87
CA LEU A 323 -12.77 8.52 13.52
C LEU A 323 -11.99 9.10 12.35
N TYR A 324 -12.49 10.20 11.77
CA TYR A 324 -11.82 10.89 10.68
C TYR A 324 -11.90 12.41 10.82
N PHE A 325 -10.89 13.10 10.29
CA PHE A 325 -10.78 14.56 10.34
C PHE A 325 -10.40 15.14 8.97
N ASN A 326 -10.78 16.38 8.71
CA ASN A 326 -10.36 17.15 7.54
C ASN A 326 -9.68 18.48 7.92
N SER A 327 -9.97 18.97 9.10
CA SER A 327 -9.46 20.23 9.63
C SER A 327 -8.82 20.05 11.01
N TYR A 328 -8.08 21.08 11.45
CA TYR A 328 -7.52 21.09 12.79
C TYR A 328 -8.59 20.92 13.89
N PHE A 329 -9.70 21.62 13.79
CA PHE A 329 -10.74 21.56 14.83
C PHE A 329 -11.42 20.20 14.92
N GLU A 330 -11.59 19.51 13.78
CA GLU A 330 -12.07 18.13 13.79
C GLU A 330 -11.02 17.18 14.40
N PHE A 331 -9.73 17.38 14.09
CA PHE A 331 -8.63 16.63 14.71
C PHE A 331 -8.65 16.82 16.23
N GLU A 332 -8.67 18.07 16.74
CA GLU A 332 -8.74 18.38 18.16
C GLU A 332 -9.96 17.73 18.81
N GLY A 333 -11.13 17.84 18.18
CA GLY A 333 -12.38 17.22 18.67
C GLY A 333 -12.29 15.69 18.75
N CYS A 334 -11.71 15.04 17.74
CA CYS A 334 -11.50 13.59 17.74
C CYS A 334 -10.53 13.14 18.84
N VAL A 335 -9.40 13.84 19.01
CA VAL A 335 -8.43 13.55 20.07
C VAL A 335 -9.10 13.64 21.43
N GLN A 336 -9.74 14.77 21.74
CA GLN A 336 -10.43 14.96 23.02
C GLN A 336 -11.57 13.98 23.26
N TRP A 337 -12.27 13.56 22.21
CA TRP A 337 -13.32 12.56 22.32
C TRP A 337 -12.74 11.20 22.72
N MET A 338 -11.66 10.74 22.06
CA MET A 338 -11.01 9.47 22.37
C MET A 338 -10.43 9.43 23.78
N GLU A 339 -9.91 10.56 24.27
CA GLU A 339 -9.40 10.66 25.65
C GLU A 339 -10.50 10.61 26.70
N ARG A 340 -11.64 11.26 26.42
CA ARG A 340 -12.78 11.36 27.36
C ARG A 340 -13.69 10.13 27.35
N HIS A 341 -13.62 9.32 26.28
CA HIS A 341 -14.46 8.15 26.08
C HIS A 341 -13.61 6.88 25.83
N PRO A 342 -12.77 6.48 26.81
CA PRO A 342 -11.81 5.39 26.61
C PRO A 342 -12.48 4.04 26.31
N ALA A 343 -13.67 3.77 26.89
CA ALA A 343 -14.40 2.53 26.67
C ALA A 343 -14.96 2.46 25.23
N GLU A 344 -15.48 3.57 24.72
CA GLU A 344 -15.98 3.67 23.35
C GLU A 344 -14.83 3.62 22.34
N ALA A 345 -13.69 4.25 22.66
CA ALA A 345 -12.48 4.17 21.83
C ALA A 345 -11.94 2.73 21.77
N GLU A 346 -11.93 2.02 22.87
CA GLU A 346 -11.57 0.60 22.90
C GLU A 346 -12.54 -0.23 22.06
N GLN A 347 -13.85 0.04 22.13
CA GLN A 347 -14.85 -0.65 21.32
C GLN A 347 -14.60 -0.43 19.80
N LEU A 348 -14.25 0.78 19.36
CA LEU A 348 -13.85 1.04 17.98
C LEU A 348 -12.64 0.17 17.58
N GLY A 349 -11.63 0.05 18.44
CA GLY A 349 -10.49 -0.83 18.20
C GLY A 349 -10.89 -2.30 18.04
N GLN A 350 -11.80 -2.79 18.89
CA GLN A 350 -12.31 -4.17 18.81
C GLN A 350 -13.17 -4.40 17.56
N ASN A 351 -14.00 -3.44 17.17
CA ASN A 351 -14.76 -3.50 15.93
C ASN A 351 -13.82 -3.65 14.72
N GLY A 352 -12.78 -2.80 14.65
CA GLY A 352 -11.75 -2.89 13.61
C GLY A 352 -11.04 -4.23 13.60
N ARG A 353 -10.70 -4.79 14.77
CA ARG A 353 -10.10 -6.13 14.88
C ARG A 353 -11.00 -7.20 14.28
N GLN A 354 -12.29 -7.22 14.64
CA GLN A 354 -13.24 -8.18 14.08
C GLN A 354 -13.37 -8.04 12.56
N PHE A 355 -13.38 -6.81 12.07
CA PHE A 355 -13.42 -6.52 10.64
C PHE A 355 -12.21 -7.12 9.91
N VAL A 356 -10.99 -6.95 10.43
CA VAL A 356 -9.77 -7.52 9.82
C VAL A 356 -9.80 -9.04 9.84
N LEU A 357 -10.16 -9.65 10.97
CA LEU A 357 -10.25 -11.10 11.11
C LEU A 357 -11.24 -11.72 10.11
N ALA A 358 -12.38 -11.06 9.90
CA ALA A 358 -13.42 -11.55 9.01
C ALA A 358 -13.09 -11.41 7.52
N ASN A 359 -12.33 -10.37 7.14
CA ASN A 359 -12.17 -9.98 5.74
C ASN A 359 -10.76 -10.17 5.18
N PHE A 360 -9.72 -10.05 6.00
CA PHE A 360 -8.33 -9.94 5.56
C PHE A 360 -7.39 -10.97 6.16
N ASP A 361 -7.86 -11.94 6.94
CA ASP A 361 -7.05 -13.11 7.28
C ASP A 361 -6.58 -13.82 5.99
N TRP A 362 -5.32 -14.26 5.95
CA TRP A 362 -4.76 -14.90 4.76
C TRP A 362 -5.57 -16.12 4.28
N ASN A 363 -6.20 -16.87 5.19
CA ASN A 363 -7.06 -17.99 4.77
C ASN A 363 -8.31 -17.50 4.02
N VAL A 364 -8.84 -16.34 4.39
CA VAL A 364 -9.98 -15.70 3.70
C VAL A 364 -9.55 -15.17 2.34
N VAL A 365 -8.48 -14.40 2.31
CA VAL A 365 -7.98 -13.75 1.09
C VAL A 365 -7.49 -14.77 0.07
N THR A 366 -6.75 -15.80 0.50
CA THR A 366 -6.29 -16.88 -0.39
C THR A 366 -7.46 -17.61 -1.06
N LYS A 367 -8.54 -17.89 -0.32
CA LYS A 367 -9.75 -18.50 -0.91
C LYS A 367 -10.39 -17.60 -1.97
N LYS A 368 -10.42 -16.29 -1.76
CA LYS A 368 -10.93 -15.33 -2.76
C LYS A 368 -10.06 -15.36 -4.03
N TYR A 369 -8.72 -15.39 -3.90
CA TYR A 369 -7.80 -15.52 -5.03
C TYR A 369 -8.08 -16.80 -5.83
N LEU A 370 -8.13 -17.94 -5.15
CA LEU A 370 -8.38 -19.24 -5.81
C LEU A 370 -9.72 -19.27 -6.54
N ALA A 371 -10.77 -18.75 -5.92
CA ALA A 371 -12.10 -18.70 -6.54
C ALA A 371 -12.10 -17.78 -7.77
N PHE A 372 -11.45 -16.62 -7.69
CA PHE A 372 -11.38 -15.67 -8.80
C PHE A 372 -10.54 -16.23 -9.97
N PHE A 373 -9.37 -16.79 -9.70
CA PHE A 373 -8.53 -17.39 -10.74
C PHE A 373 -9.22 -18.56 -11.43
N LYS A 374 -9.90 -19.43 -10.66
CA LYS A 374 -10.70 -20.51 -11.22
C LYS A 374 -11.77 -19.99 -12.18
N LYS A 375 -12.52 -18.95 -11.79
CA LYS A 375 -13.51 -18.30 -12.65
C LYS A 375 -12.88 -17.81 -13.95
N LEU A 376 -11.75 -17.07 -13.86
CA LEU A 376 -11.09 -16.53 -15.04
C LEU A 376 -10.61 -17.61 -16.02
N ILE A 377 -10.06 -18.72 -15.50
CA ILE A 377 -9.57 -19.84 -16.32
C ILE A 377 -10.74 -20.54 -17.01
N GLU A 378 -11.79 -20.92 -16.26
CA GLU A 378 -12.97 -21.62 -16.80
C GLU A 378 -13.71 -20.81 -17.89
N GLU A 379 -13.79 -19.49 -17.74
CA GLU A 379 -14.40 -18.59 -18.75
C GLU A 379 -13.48 -18.39 -19.96
N GLY A 380 -12.15 -18.50 -19.80
CA GLY A 380 -11.18 -18.45 -20.89
C GLY A 380 -11.26 -19.66 -21.81
N ASP A 381 -11.48 -20.85 -21.24
CA ASP A 381 -11.60 -22.10 -21.99
C ASP A 381 -12.91 -22.20 -22.82
N MET A 382 -13.88 -21.33 -22.57
CA MET A 382 -15.16 -21.30 -23.29
C MET A 382 -15.21 -20.29 -24.45
N GLN A 383 -14.18 -19.49 -24.66
CA GLN A 383 -14.06 -18.53 -25.77
C GLN A 383 -13.11 -19.03 -26.86
#